data_9899450feb7f636b5b2963433706245a
#
_entry.id   9899450feb7f636b5b2963433706245a
#
_cell.length_a   1.000
_cell.length_b   1.000
_cell.length_c   1.000
_cell.angle_alpha   90.00
_cell.angle_beta   90.00
_cell.angle_gamma   90.00
#
_symmetry.space_group_name_H-M   'P 1'
#
loop_
_entity.id
_entity.type
_entity.pdbx_description
1 polymer ?
#
loop_
_entity_poly.entity_id
_entity_poly.type
_entity_poly.pdbx_seq_one_letter_code
_entity_poly.pdbx_strand_id
1 'polypeptide(L)'
;MTDEQAVLVEVSDGVMTITLNRPKAKNAVNLAVATAVAAALEELDSNDDIRVAILTGAGGTFCAGMDLKAFVTGEMPVIPGRGFGGLAEKSPEKPLIAAVEGYALAGGLELMISCDLIVAA
;
A
#
# COMPACT_ATOMS: atom_id res chain seq x y z
N MET A 1 -14.20 20.20 4.58
CA MET A 1 -13.18 19.25 4.90
C MET A 1 -13.13 18.17 3.86
N THR A 2 -12.00 17.94 3.37
CA THR A 2 -11.90 16.91 2.36
C THR A 2 -11.70 15.57 3.00
N ASP A 3 -12.35 14.63 2.46
CA ASP A 3 -12.18 13.25 2.85
C ASP A 3 -11.30 12.58 1.83
N GLU A 4 -10.10 13.14 1.68
CA GLU A 4 -9.14 12.51 0.81
C GLU A 4 -8.86 11.11 1.32
N GLN A 5 -9.02 10.16 0.46
CA GLN A 5 -8.73 8.78 0.81
C GLN A 5 -7.24 8.59 0.88
N ALA A 6 -6.80 7.91 1.94
CA ALA A 6 -5.37 7.63 2.14
C ALA A 6 -4.85 6.64 1.11
N VAL A 7 -5.73 5.86 0.50
CA VAL A 7 -5.40 4.89 -0.54
C VAL A 7 -6.48 4.94 -1.58
N LEU A 8 -6.09 4.99 -2.84
CA LEU A 8 -7.02 4.94 -3.97
C LEU A 8 -6.93 3.56 -4.59
N VAL A 9 -8.08 2.96 -4.89
CA VAL A 9 -8.13 1.64 -5.50
C VAL A 9 -8.98 1.72 -6.75
N GLU A 10 -8.40 1.33 -7.88
CA GLU A 10 -9.09 1.31 -9.16
C GLU A 10 -8.92 -0.05 -9.80
N VAL A 11 -9.95 -0.53 -10.48
CA VAL A 11 -9.90 -1.80 -11.20
C VAL A 11 -10.30 -1.54 -12.64
N SER A 12 -9.47 -1.98 -13.59
CA SER A 12 -9.74 -1.85 -15.00
C SER A 12 -9.13 -3.03 -15.73
N ASP A 13 -9.94 -3.73 -16.52
CA ASP A 13 -9.49 -4.85 -17.35
C ASP A 13 -8.73 -5.92 -16.56
N GLY A 14 -9.20 -6.21 -15.36
CA GLY A 14 -8.61 -7.24 -14.52
C GLY A 14 -7.37 -6.83 -13.76
N VAL A 15 -7.02 -5.54 -13.81
CA VAL A 15 -5.87 -4.99 -13.09
C VAL A 15 -6.35 -4.06 -12.00
N MET A 16 -5.94 -4.33 -10.77
CA MET A 16 -6.21 -3.45 -9.64
C MET A 16 -5.00 -2.54 -9.44
N THR A 17 -5.22 -1.24 -9.36
CA THR A 17 -4.16 -0.29 -9.01
C THR A 17 -4.44 0.25 -7.62
N ILE A 18 -3.49 0.03 -6.71
CA ILE A 18 -3.55 0.49 -5.33
C ILE A 18 -2.56 1.63 -5.19
N THR A 19 -3.04 2.83 -4.97
CA THR A 19 -2.21 4.03 -4.90
C THR A 19 -2.18 4.57 -3.48
N LEU A 20 -1.00 4.61 -2.88
CA LEU A 20 -0.81 5.28 -1.60
C LEU A 20 -0.97 6.77 -1.86
N ASN A 21 -1.91 7.42 -1.18
CA ASN A 21 -2.34 8.77 -1.53
C ASN A 21 -2.23 9.74 -0.36
N ARG A 22 -1.04 9.82 0.20
CA ARG A 22 -0.70 10.82 1.22
C ARG A 22 0.57 11.56 0.79
N PRO A 23 0.55 12.23 -0.38
CA PRO A 23 1.79 12.80 -0.92
C PRO A 23 2.40 13.88 -0.01
N LYS A 24 1.58 14.60 0.75
CA LYS A 24 2.11 15.61 1.69
C LYS A 24 2.89 14.98 2.83
N ALA A 25 2.64 13.71 3.13
CA ALA A 25 3.37 12.95 4.15
C ALA A 25 4.33 11.96 3.50
N LYS A 26 4.63 12.14 2.21
CA LYS A 26 5.49 11.24 1.42
C LYS A 26 5.01 9.81 1.51
N ASN A 27 3.71 9.65 1.54
CA ASN A 27 2.99 8.38 1.60
C ASN A 27 3.38 7.52 2.81
N ALA A 28 3.72 8.18 3.91
CA ALA A 28 3.96 7.47 5.17
C ALA A 28 2.71 6.69 5.58
N VAL A 29 2.94 5.49 6.13
CA VAL A 29 1.88 4.55 6.43
C VAL A 29 1.32 4.80 7.82
N ASN A 30 0.04 5.14 7.89
CA ASN A 30 -0.72 5.18 9.14
C ASN A 30 -1.73 4.03 9.14
N LEU A 31 -2.56 3.94 10.17
CA LEU A 31 -3.51 2.84 10.25
C LEU A 31 -4.54 2.88 9.12
N ALA A 32 -4.96 4.07 8.69
CA ALA A 32 -5.90 4.18 7.57
C ALA A 32 -5.32 3.58 6.30
N VAL A 33 -4.03 3.82 6.02
CA VAL A 33 -3.34 3.22 4.88
C VAL A 33 -3.31 1.70 5.03
N ALA A 34 -2.88 1.21 6.18
CA ALA A 34 -2.76 -0.24 6.41
C ALA A 34 -4.11 -0.93 6.26
N THR A 35 -5.17 -0.34 6.80
CA THR A 35 -6.52 -0.91 6.71
C THR A 35 -6.99 -0.97 5.26
N ALA A 36 -6.77 0.11 4.52
CA ALA A 36 -7.23 0.17 3.13
C ALA A 36 -6.44 -0.79 2.23
N VAL A 37 -5.12 -0.91 2.44
CA VAL A 37 -4.31 -1.87 1.69
C VAL A 37 -4.78 -3.29 1.98
N ALA A 38 -4.99 -3.62 3.25
CA ALA A 38 -5.47 -4.95 3.63
C ALA A 38 -6.79 -5.27 2.93
N ALA A 39 -7.73 -4.32 2.93
CA ALA A 39 -9.02 -4.53 2.28
C ALA A 39 -8.87 -4.73 0.77
N ALA A 40 -7.97 -3.97 0.14
CA ALA A 40 -7.74 -4.10 -1.30
C ALA A 40 -7.16 -5.47 -1.65
N LEU A 41 -6.21 -5.96 -0.84
CA LEU A 41 -5.61 -7.27 -1.08
C LEU A 41 -6.60 -8.41 -0.86
N GLU A 42 -7.51 -8.25 0.08
CA GLU A 42 -8.60 -9.22 0.28
C GLU A 42 -9.50 -9.26 -0.95
N GLU A 43 -9.84 -8.10 -1.48
CA GLU A 43 -10.66 -8.04 -2.69
C GLU A 43 -9.93 -8.64 -3.88
N LEU A 44 -8.64 -8.35 -4.02
CA LEU A 44 -7.82 -8.91 -5.09
C LEU A 44 -7.95 -10.44 -5.12
N ASP A 45 -7.75 -11.08 -3.97
CA ASP A 45 -7.73 -12.53 -3.91
C ASP A 45 -9.12 -13.15 -4.03
N SER A 46 -10.16 -12.44 -3.63
CA SER A 46 -11.53 -12.99 -3.61
C SER A 46 -12.32 -12.69 -4.88
N ASN A 47 -11.88 -11.76 -5.70
CA ASN A 47 -12.63 -11.33 -6.89
C ASN A 47 -12.01 -11.94 -8.14
N ASP A 48 -12.73 -12.88 -8.74
CA ASP A 48 -12.23 -13.62 -9.90
C ASP A 48 -12.03 -12.75 -11.14
N ASP A 49 -12.62 -11.55 -11.15
CA ASP A 49 -12.45 -10.63 -12.28
C ASP A 49 -11.14 -9.84 -12.19
N ILE A 50 -10.40 -9.96 -11.09
CA ILE A 50 -9.12 -9.28 -10.91
C ILE A 50 -8.02 -10.31 -10.93
N ARG A 51 -7.00 -10.09 -11.79
CA ARG A 51 -5.93 -11.06 -11.98
C ARG A 51 -4.60 -10.64 -11.35
N VAL A 52 -4.39 -9.33 -11.19
CA VAL A 52 -3.10 -8.79 -10.75
C VAL A 52 -3.34 -7.43 -10.13
N ALA A 53 -2.46 -7.03 -9.22
CA ALA A 53 -2.51 -5.69 -8.64
C ALA A 53 -1.17 -4.99 -8.75
N ILE A 54 -1.23 -3.66 -8.82
CA ILE A 54 -0.08 -2.78 -8.83
C ILE A 54 -0.17 -1.91 -7.59
N LEU A 55 0.92 -1.84 -6.82
CA LEU A 55 1.02 -0.95 -5.67
C LEU A 55 1.96 0.19 -6.04
N THR A 56 1.50 1.42 -5.89
CA THR A 56 2.28 2.59 -6.26
C THR A 56 1.99 3.74 -5.29
N GLY A 57 2.68 4.87 -5.45
CA GLY A 57 2.51 6.03 -4.60
C GLY A 57 2.23 7.28 -5.42
N ALA A 58 1.33 8.12 -4.93
CA ALA A 58 1.03 9.40 -5.55
C ALA A 58 2.14 10.41 -5.25
N GLY A 59 2.30 11.38 -6.14
CA GLY A 59 3.17 12.52 -5.89
C GLY A 59 4.66 12.29 -6.08
N GLY A 60 5.05 11.22 -6.77
CA GLY A 60 6.46 11.01 -7.10
C GLY A 60 7.29 10.35 -6.01
N THR A 61 6.67 9.88 -4.94
CA THR A 61 7.34 9.14 -3.87
C THR A 61 6.54 7.89 -3.60
N PHE A 62 7.21 6.73 -3.58
CA PHE A 62 6.51 5.49 -3.30
C PHE A 62 6.02 5.48 -1.84
N CYS A 63 6.94 5.48 -0.89
CA CYS A 63 6.57 5.45 0.52
C CYS A 63 7.81 5.73 1.39
N ALA A 64 7.70 6.68 2.30
CA ALA A 64 8.81 7.06 3.17
C ALA A 64 8.88 6.22 4.46
N GLY A 65 7.90 5.37 4.71
CA GLY A 65 7.91 4.49 5.87
C GLY A 65 6.70 4.67 6.76
N MET A 66 6.84 4.36 8.05
CA MET A 66 5.76 4.48 9.00
C MET A 66 5.54 5.96 9.37
N ASP A 67 4.27 6.32 9.56
CA ASP A 67 3.92 7.66 10.01
C ASP A 67 4.27 7.80 11.49
N LEU A 68 5.37 8.48 11.77
CA LEU A 68 5.87 8.61 13.14
C LEU A 68 4.98 9.50 14.00
N LYS A 69 4.30 10.48 13.41
CA LYS A 69 3.38 11.32 14.16
C LYS A 69 2.20 10.50 14.66
N ALA A 70 1.66 9.64 13.81
CA ALA A 70 0.58 8.76 14.20
C ALA A 70 1.05 7.75 15.26
N PHE A 71 2.27 7.23 15.10
CA PHE A 71 2.83 6.28 16.06
C PHE A 71 2.93 6.90 17.46
N VAL A 72 3.37 8.15 17.55
CA VAL A 72 3.51 8.84 18.83
C VAL A 72 2.15 8.96 19.56
N THR A 73 1.06 9.02 18.81
CA THR A 73 -0.27 9.09 19.40
C THR A 73 -0.85 7.72 19.74
N GLY A 74 -0.06 6.66 19.58
CA GLY A 74 -0.47 5.31 19.94
C GLY A 74 -1.02 4.50 18.79
N GLU A 75 -0.94 5.00 17.56
CA GLU A 75 -1.47 4.32 16.40
C GLU A 75 -0.40 3.40 15.80
N MET A 76 -0.77 2.14 15.60
CA MET A 76 0.12 1.16 14.98
C MET A 76 -0.44 0.73 13.63
N PRO A 77 0.28 0.96 12.54
CA PRO A 77 -0.22 0.59 11.21
C PRO A 77 0.06 -0.88 10.90
N VAL A 78 -0.40 -1.74 11.77
CA VAL A 78 -0.22 -3.20 11.67
C VAL A 78 -1.60 -3.83 11.69
N ILE A 79 -1.85 -4.71 10.72
CA ILE A 79 -3.14 -5.39 10.62
C ILE A 79 -2.96 -6.83 11.11
N PRO A 80 -3.77 -7.29 12.08
CA PRO A 80 -3.67 -8.66 12.56
C PRO A 80 -3.74 -9.66 11.40
N GLY A 81 -2.76 -10.55 11.36
CA GLY A 81 -2.67 -11.58 10.32
C GLY A 81 -2.04 -11.11 9.03
N ARG A 82 -1.79 -9.80 8.86
CA ARG A 82 -1.17 -9.27 7.65
C ARG A 82 0.09 -8.45 7.89
N GLY A 83 0.26 -7.93 9.11
CA GLY A 83 1.46 -7.21 9.49
C GLY A 83 1.45 -5.75 9.07
N PHE A 84 2.64 -5.16 9.04
CA PHE A 84 2.82 -3.74 8.74
C PHE A 84 2.23 -3.38 7.38
N GLY A 85 1.48 -2.29 7.36
CA GLY A 85 0.91 -1.78 6.12
C GLY A 85 -0.13 -2.70 5.49
N GLY A 86 -0.57 -3.73 6.22
CA GLY A 86 -1.54 -4.68 5.70
C GLY A 86 -0.95 -5.70 4.73
N LEU A 87 0.37 -5.73 4.57
CA LEU A 87 1.02 -6.51 3.51
C LEU A 87 2.25 -7.28 3.99
N ALA A 88 3.03 -6.73 4.92
CA ALA A 88 4.39 -7.19 5.15
C ALA A 88 4.48 -8.66 5.60
N GLU A 89 3.45 -9.20 6.26
CA GLU A 89 3.46 -10.57 6.75
C GLU A 89 2.52 -11.49 5.98
N LYS A 90 1.77 -10.96 5.01
CA LYS A 90 0.88 -11.80 4.21
C LYS A 90 0.72 -11.21 2.83
N SER A 91 1.45 -11.77 1.87
CA SER A 91 1.30 -11.41 0.48
C SER A 91 -0.01 -11.98 -0.07
N PRO A 92 -0.64 -11.31 -1.04
CA PRO A 92 -1.80 -11.90 -1.71
C PRO A 92 -1.38 -13.12 -2.52
N GLU A 93 -2.35 -13.96 -2.85
CA GLU A 93 -2.10 -15.13 -3.69
C GLU A 93 -1.90 -14.73 -5.14
N LYS A 94 -2.58 -13.69 -5.59
CA LYS A 94 -2.41 -13.20 -6.95
C LYS A 94 -1.19 -12.28 -7.03
N PRO A 95 -0.61 -12.11 -8.24
CA PRO A 95 0.60 -11.30 -8.37
C PRO A 95 0.38 -9.85 -7.94
N LEU A 96 1.37 -9.31 -7.24
CA LEU A 96 1.39 -7.92 -6.79
C LEU A 96 2.70 -7.30 -7.27
N ILE A 97 2.61 -6.22 -8.02
CA ILE A 97 3.74 -5.53 -8.63
C ILE A 97 3.90 -4.17 -7.95
N ALA A 98 5.11 -3.87 -7.49
CA ALA A 98 5.41 -2.53 -6.98
C ALA A 98 5.89 -1.66 -8.13
N ALA A 99 5.23 -0.51 -8.34
CA ALA A 99 5.67 0.50 -9.30
C ALA A 99 6.23 1.66 -8.47
N VAL A 100 7.55 1.81 -8.48
CA VAL A 100 8.25 2.65 -7.52
C VAL A 100 8.89 3.85 -8.19
N GLU A 101 8.51 5.03 -7.72
CA GLU A 101 9.18 6.28 -8.05
C GLU A 101 9.64 6.92 -6.75
N GLY A 102 10.80 7.58 -6.77
CA GLY A 102 11.30 8.27 -5.59
C GLY A 102 11.64 7.32 -4.45
N TYR A 103 11.27 7.71 -3.25
CA TYR A 103 11.72 7.01 -2.06
C TYR A 103 10.90 5.76 -1.75
N ALA A 104 11.61 4.69 -1.39
CA ALA A 104 11.04 3.51 -0.75
C ALA A 104 11.94 3.21 0.44
N LEU A 105 11.64 3.80 1.59
CA LEU A 105 12.52 3.80 2.76
C LEU A 105 11.87 3.08 3.94
N ALA A 106 12.68 2.40 4.73
CA ALA A 106 12.24 1.74 5.95
C ALA A 106 10.99 0.88 5.70
N GLY A 107 9.85 1.22 6.30
CA GLY A 107 8.59 0.50 6.05
C GLY A 107 8.17 0.53 4.59
N GLY A 108 8.51 1.61 3.86
CA GLY A 108 8.25 1.68 2.42
C GLY A 108 9.05 0.65 1.65
N LEU A 109 10.30 0.43 2.06
CA LEU A 109 11.11 -0.64 1.50
C LEU A 109 10.49 -2.00 1.81
N GLU A 110 9.98 -2.19 3.03
CA GLU A 110 9.34 -3.45 3.40
C GLU A 110 8.14 -3.75 2.53
N LEU A 111 7.32 -2.73 2.24
CA LEU A 111 6.17 -2.92 1.35
C LEU A 111 6.63 -3.27 -0.07
N MET A 112 7.68 -2.58 -0.54
CA MET A 112 8.20 -2.83 -1.88
C MET A 112 8.68 -4.27 -2.04
N ILE A 113 9.49 -4.76 -1.08
CA ILE A 113 10.02 -6.11 -1.19
C ILE A 113 9.00 -7.21 -0.87
N SER A 114 7.84 -6.82 -0.35
CA SER A 114 6.74 -7.76 -0.14
C SER A 114 5.99 -8.06 -1.44
N CYS A 115 6.27 -7.31 -2.49
CA CYS A 115 5.66 -7.52 -3.79
C CYS A 115 6.43 -8.58 -4.57
N ASP A 116 5.76 -9.19 -5.54
CA ASP A 116 6.36 -10.26 -6.35
C ASP A 116 7.36 -9.72 -7.36
N LEU A 117 7.06 -8.56 -7.93
CA LEU A 117 7.91 -7.90 -8.92
C LEU A 117 8.02 -6.42 -8.56
N ILE A 118 9.15 -5.83 -8.92
CA ILE A 118 9.40 -4.41 -8.65
C ILE A 118 9.83 -3.76 -9.94
N VAL A 119 9.13 -2.68 -10.32
CA VAL A 119 9.50 -1.82 -11.43
C VAL A 119 9.86 -0.46 -10.83
N ALA A 120 11.10 -0.05 -11.00
CA ALA A 120 11.58 1.20 -10.42
C ALA A 120 12.00 2.16 -11.53
N ALA A 121 11.66 3.42 -11.33
CA ALA A 121 12.06 4.46 -12.26
C ALA A 121 13.32 5.19 -11.76
#